data_502d160520c796a31005ae599689b289
#
_entry.id   502d160520c796a31005ae599689b289
#
_cell.length_a   1.000
_cell.length_b   1.000
_cell.length_c   1.000
_cell.angle_alpha   90.00
_cell.angle_beta   90.00
_cell.angle_gamma   90.00
#
_symmetry.space_group_name_H-M   'P 1'
#
loop_
_entity.id
_entity.type
_entity.pdbx_description
1 polymer ?
#
loop_
_entity_poly.entity_id
_entity_poly.type
_entity_poly.pdbx_seq_one_letter_code
_entity_poly.pdbx_strand_id
1 'polypeptide(L)'
;FKQAVVLVMSCFILQLALPAIVRAVYVRPNEISIERPYIERHIQATTAAFGLNRNDTERPFTPSGQGVVDPVQDATLLANVRLWDLRAYNATITQIQALRPYYTFPDTDVDRYFINGRIKQVLLSPREIDVTQLSAEASESWINPRFIYTHGFGAVVAEVNKITPDGLPVLLVENAPPEIKSPGFQLTRPEIYFGERTQDPVFVHTAREEFDYPSGDQNKYSTYQGTGGFPVGSFPLKVAAAISQGEPNIVFTGYLTGQSRMMIYRNVKARLAHLAGFLHWDPDPYMVITDDGRLVWMADGYTTSLSHPYSAVLPVAGLDDGANYIRNAVKATVDAYTGKMTLYVFDPSDPIIQAYEKLFPKLFLPASEMPADLRRHARYPEALFQTQAEAYRIFHMRDPQVFYNKEDIWEIARDLFSQSGQPEPVTPTYVVATLPGEKQAEYLLILPFTPRGKDNLIGWMAARCDGDQLGKLIFYQLPKQQLMYGPMQIESRIDQDQNISKDLTLWNQQGSHVLRGNIIALPVTGGFLYLESIYIQASEARMPQLKKVVLAMGDRLIYRDTFDQALADLTGAPLPAATPSAPSPAMPASQKNVPSLAEQLHQLRDQAEQLVQQLDKLEKENVKK
;
A
#
# COMPACT_ATOMS: atom_id res chain seq x y z
N PHE A 1 41.55 -56.08 -7.42
CA PHE A 1 41.65 -54.64 -7.18
C PHE A 1 41.78 -53.83 -8.48
N LYS A 2 42.78 -54.09 -9.35
CA LYS A 2 42.98 -53.36 -10.62
C LYS A 2 41.74 -53.42 -11.55
N GLN A 3 41.09 -54.56 -11.68
CA GLN A 3 39.87 -54.70 -12.48
C GLN A 3 38.68 -53.93 -11.92
N ALA A 4 38.53 -53.88 -10.61
CA ALA A 4 37.49 -53.07 -9.96
C ALA A 4 37.72 -51.56 -10.15
N VAL A 5 39.00 -51.12 -10.06
CA VAL A 5 39.35 -49.71 -10.33
C VAL A 5 39.09 -49.34 -11.79
N VAL A 6 39.45 -50.20 -12.73
CA VAL A 6 39.18 -49.99 -14.16
C VAL A 6 37.68 -49.95 -14.43
N LEU A 7 36.88 -50.81 -13.80
CA LEU A 7 35.42 -50.82 -13.94
C LEU A 7 34.81 -49.48 -13.40
N VAL A 8 35.22 -49.06 -12.19
CA VAL A 8 34.74 -47.80 -11.59
C VAL A 8 35.14 -46.62 -12.45
N MET A 9 36.40 -46.57 -12.91
CA MET A 9 36.86 -45.49 -13.81
C MET A 9 36.09 -45.49 -15.14
N SER A 10 35.84 -46.67 -15.73
CA SER A 10 35.06 -46.80 -16.96
C SER A 10 33.61 -46.35 -16.76
N CYS A 11 32.97 -46.69 -15.65
CA CYS A 11 31.64 -46.20 -15.28
C CYS A 11 31.63 -44.69 -15.11
N PHE A 12 32.64 -44.12 -14.44
CA PHE A 12 32.76 -42.67 -14.21
C PHE A 12 32.99 -41.92 -15.53
N ILE A 13 33.85 -42.43 -16.41
CA ILE A 13 34.09 -41.87 -17.75
C ILE A 13 32.81 -41.95 -18.59
N LEU A 14 32.10 -43.10 -18.57
CA LEU A 14 30.82 -43.25 -19.26
C LEU A 14 29.76 -42.28 -18.73
N GLN A 15 29.66 -42.11 -17.43
CA GLN A 15 28.71 -41.14 -16.83
C GLN A 15 29.00 -39.68 -17.20
N LEU A 16 30.27 -39.30 -17.38
CA LEU A 16 30.65 -37.94 -17.75
C LEU A 16 30.73 -37.74 -19.27
N ALA A 17 31.40 -38.69 -19.99
CA ALA A 17 31.67 -38.54 -21.42
C ALA A 17 30.43 -38.84 -22.28
N LEU A 18 29.64 -39.87 -21.96
CA LEU A 18 28.49 -40.24 -22.76
C LEU A 18 27.42 -39.14 -22.84
N PRO A 19 26.99 -38.52 -21.74
CA PRO A 19 26.06 -37.36 -21.81
C PRO A 19 26.64 -36.20 -22.59
N ALA A 20 27.95 -35.92 -22.43
CA ALA A 20 28.61 -34.83 -23.15
C ALA A 20 28.67 -35.09 -24.66
N ILE A 21 28.98 -36.34 -25.08
CA ILE A 21 28.99 -36.73 -26.48
C ILE A 21 27.57 -36.67 -27.06
N VAL A 22 26.59 -37.28 -26.38
CA VAL A 22 25.19 -37.25 -26.81
C VAL A 22 24.70 -35.80 -26.94
N ARG A 23 25.03 -34.95 -25.97
CA ARG A 23 24.70 -33.53 -26.04
C ARG A 23 25.35 -32.86 -27.25
N ALA A 24 26.64 -33.08 -27.50
CA ALA A 24 27.36 -32.41 -28.57
C ALA A 24 26.96 -32.88 -29.98
N VAL A 25 26.71 -34.17 -30.16
CA VAL A 25 26.53 -34.79 -31.49
C VAL A 25 25.04 -34.91 -31.85
N TYR A 26 24.17 -35.19 -30.88
CA TYR A 26 22.75 -35.47 -31.11
C TYR A 26 21.85 -34.31 -30.67
N VAL A 27 22.02 -33.83 -29.44
CA VAL A 27 21.13 -32.80 -28.89
C VAL A 27 21.40 -31.43 -29.53
N ARG A 28 22.64 -30.91 -29.46
CA ARG A 28 22.98 -29.58 -29.97
C ARG A 28 22.57 -29.29 -31.41
N PRO A 29 22.79 -30.17 -32.39
CA PRO A 29 22.36 -29.92 -33.77
C PRO A 29 20.85 -29.92 -33.97
N ASN A 30 20.09 -30.56 -33.07
CA ASN A 30 18.64 -30.69 -33.15
C ASN A 30 17.94 -30.17 -31.89
N GLU A 31 18.57 -29.25 -31.14
CA GLU A 31 18.18 -28.86 -29.78
C GLU A 31 16.71 -28.44 -29.71
N ILE A 32 16.29 -27.54 -30.58
CA ILE A 32 14.90 -27.06 -30.58
C ILE A 32 13.88 -28.19 -30.86
N SER A 33 14.19 -29.11 -31.77
CA SER A 33 13.28 -30.22 -32.11
C SER A 33 13.11 -31.20 -30.97
N ILE A 34 14.19 -31.43 -30.20
CA ILE A 34 14.21 -32.33 -29.04
C ILE A 34 13.57 -31.67 -27.82
N GLU A 35 13.87 -30.38 -27.59
CA GLU A 35 13.40 -29.62 -26.41
C GLU A 35 11.95 -29.13 -26.57
N ARG A 36 11.44 -29.00 -27.79
CA ARG A 36 10.11 -28.45 -28.08
C ARG A 36 8.99 -29.03 -27.21
N PRO A 37 8.82 -30.35 -27.04
CA PRO A 37 7.73 -30.90 -26.22
C PRO A 37 7.90 -30.60 -24.73
N TYR A 38 9.12 -30.37 -24.26
CA TYR A 38 9.41 -29.99 -22.88
C TYR A 38 9.16 -28.49 -22.68
N ILE A 39 9.53 -27.65 -23.65
CA ILE A 39 9.24 -26.22 -23.66
C ILE A 39 7.73 -26.00 -23.69
N GLU A 40 6.97 -26.73 -24.51
CA GLU A 40 5.50 -26.64 -24.54
C GLU A 40 4.90 -26.98 -23.16
N ARG A 41 5.35 -28.07 -22.53
CA ARG A 41 4.92 -28.43 -21.16
C ARG A 41 5.31 -27.38 -20.14
N HIS A 42 6.51 -26.80 -20.24
CA HIS A 42 7.01 -25.75 -19.36
C HIS A 42 6.16 -24.50 -19.46
N ILE A 43 5.84 -24.04 -20.67
CA ILE A 43 4.94 -22.90 -20.92
C ILE A 43 3.55 -23.18 -20.34
N GLN A 44 2.96 -24.33 -20.69
CA GLN A 44 1.61 -24.70 -20.25
C GLN A 44 1.53 -24.84 -18.72
N ALA A 45 2.50 -25.56 -18.12
CA ALA A 45 2.53 -25.76 -16.67
C ALA A 45 2.70 -24.45 -15.91
N THR A 46 3.63 -23.59 -16.34
CA THR A 46 3.88 -22.31 -15.67
C THR A 46 2.68 -21.38 -15.81
N THR A 47 2.11 -21.25 -17.00
CA THR A 47 0.94 -20.38 -17.19
C THR A 47 -0.28 -20.87 -16.42
N ALA A 48 -0.46 -22.20 -16.32
CA ALA A 48 -1.51 -22.77 -15.47
C ALA A 48 -1.21 -22.56 -13.99
N ALA A 49 0.03 -22.80 -13.55
CA ALA A 49 0.42 -22.69 -12.14
C ALA A 49 0.29 -21.26 -11.58
N PHE A 50 0.50 -20.25 -12.40
CA PHE A 50 0.36 -18.84 -12.01
C PHE A 50 -0.98 -18.19 -12.43
N GLY A 51 -1.93 -18.99 -12.96
CA GLY A 51 -3.26 -18.49 -13.33
C GLY A 51 -3.30 -17.58 -14.56
N LEU A 52 -2.23 -17.56 -15.38
CA LEU A 52 -2.12 -16.72 -16.57
C LEU A 52 -2.98 -17.21 -17.75
N ASN A 53 -3.52 -18.42 -17.67
CA ASN A 53 -4.42 -19.02 -18.68
C ASN A 53 -5.88 -19.08 -18.25
N ARG A 54 -6.21 -18.70 -17.03
CA ARG A 54 -7.57 -18.85 -16.47
C ARG A 54 -8.61 -17.94 -17.13
N ASN A 55 -8.16 -16.85 -17.72
CA ASN A 55 -9.05 -15.85 -18.31
C ASN A 55 -8.41 -15.32 -19.57
N ASP A 56 -8.41 -16.12 -20.58
CA ASP A 56 -7.83 -15.94 -21.91
C ASP A 56 -8.21 -14.56 -22.52
N THR A 57 -7.54 -13.51 -22.07
CA THR A 57 -7.90 -12.15 -22.38
C THR A 57 -6.70 -11.32 -22.79
N GLU A 58 -5.91 -11.88 -23.70
CA GLU A 58 -5.02 -11.04 -24.51
C GLU A 58 -5.90 -10.28 -25.50
N ARG A 59 -5.94 -8.95 -25.35
CA ARG A 59 -6.74 -8.06 -26.19
C ARG A 59 -5.83 -7.10 -26.95
N PRO A 60 -5.95 -7.00 -28.27
CA PRO A 60 -5.28 -5.93 -28.98
C PRO A 60 -5.88 -4.59 -28.53
N PHE A 61 -5.03 -3.65 -28.22
CA PHE A 61 -5.43 -2.28 -27.94
C PHE A 61 -4.73 -1.34 -28.91
N THR A 62 -5.50 -0.72 -29.78
CA THR A 62 -4.97 0.28 -30.69
C THR A 62 -5.48 1.65 -30.22
N PRO A 63 -4.62 2.47 -29.60
CA PRO A 63 -4.95 3.84 -29.25
C PRO A 63 -5.42 4.61 -30.50
N SER A 64 -6.39 5.48 -30.33
CA SER A 64 -6.94 6.25 -31.45
C SER A 64 -5.92 7.20 -32.11
N GLY A 65 -4.75 7.34 -31.50
CA GLY A 65 -3.63 8.17 -32.00
C GLY A 65 -3.87 9.69 -31.93
N GLN A 66 -5.07 10.11 -31.51
CA GLN A 66 -5.44 11.53 -31.46
C GLN A 66 -4.96 12.24 -30.18
N GLY A 67 -4.44 11.52 -29.19
CA GLY A 67 -3.94 12.11 -27.93
C GLY A 67 -5.00 12.98 -27.22
N VAL A 68 -6.27 12.57 -27.29
CA VAL A 68 -7.41 13.31 -26.73
C VAL A 68 -8.03 12.50 -25.60
N VAL A 69 -8.19 13.11 -24.43
CA VAL A 69 -9.02 12.62 -23.34
C VAL A 69 -10.48 12.95 -23.67
N ASP A 70 -11.37 11.98 -23.54
CA ASP A 70 -12.82 12.23 -23.62
C ASP A 70 -13.36 12.56 -22.21
N PRO A 71 -13.74 13.83 -21.93
CA PRO A 71 -14.18 14.22 -20.60
C PRO A 71 -15.44 13.51 -20.11
N VAL A 72 -16.22 12.93 -21.02
CA VAL A 72 -17.48 12.22 -20.70
C VAL A 72 -17.20 10.74 -20.46
N GLN A 73 -16.48 10.08 -21.38
CA GLN A 73 -16.17 8.66 -21.25
C GLN A 73 -15.15 8.39 -20.14
N ASP A 74 -14.15 9.25 -20.00
CA ASP A 74 -13.10 9.14 -18.99
C ASP A 74 -13.47 9.82 -17.66
N ALA A 75 -14.69 10.38 -17.51
CA ALA A 75 -15.12 11.19 -16.36
C ALA A 75 -14.87 10.50 -15.01
N THR A 76 -15.16 9.20 -14.91
CA THR A 76 -14.97 8.47 -13.64
C THR A 76 -13.49 8.28 -13.32
N LEU A 77 -12.65 7.98 -14.31
CA LEU A 77 -11.20 7.91 -14.14
C LEU A 77 -10.66 9.27 -13.70
N LEU A 78 -10.99 10.34 -14.41
CA LEU A 78 -10.52 11.70 -14.12
C LEU A 78 -10.94 12.17 -12.72
N ALA A 79 -12.11 11.75 -12.24
CA ALA A 79 -12.59 12.03 -10.88
C ALA A 79 -11.92 11.19 -9.80
N ASN A 80 -11.03 10.24 -10.15
CA ASN A 80 -10.36 9.31 -9.25
C ASN A 80 -8.84 9.22 -9.50
N VAL A 81 -8.28 10.13 -10.27
CA VAL A 81 -6.83 10.17 -10.52
C VAL A 81 -6.09 10.44 -9.23
N ARG A 82 -5.16 9.56 -8.86
CA ARG A 82 -4.40 9.70 -7.63
C ARG A 82 -3.29 10.74 -7.79
N LEU A 83 -3.43 11.87 -7.10
CA LEU A 83 -2.44 12.94 -7.06
C LEU A 83 -1.36 12.72 -5.99
N TRP A 84 -1.67 11.93 -4.97
CA TRP A 84 -0.78 11.70 -3.85
C TRP A 84 0.05 10.44 -4.05
N ASP A 85 1.38 10.61 -4.10
CA ASP A 85 2.31 9.50 -3.86
C ASP A 85 2.18 9.06 -2.39
N LEU A 86 2.15 7.75 -2.15
CA LEU A 86 1.88 7.21 -0.80
C LEU A 86 2.93 7.65 0.23
N ARG A 87 4.19 7.82 -0.17
CA ARG A 87 5.28 8.27 0.72
C ARG A 87 5.11 9.74 1.10
N ALA A 88 4.82 10.59 0.12
CA ALA A 88 4.57 12.00 0.35
C ALA A 88 3.31 12.19 1.22
N TYR A 89 2.27 11.40 0.95
CA TYR A 89 1.05 11.40 1.74
C TYR A 89 1.31 10.96 3.19
N ASN A 90 1.98 9.83 3.41
CA ASN A 90 2.30 9.32 4.75
C ASN A 90 3.13 10.31 5.57
N ALA A 91 4.14 10.93 4.95
CA ALA A 91 4.94 11.94 5.60
C ALA A 91 4.08 13.15 6.02
N THR A 92 3.18 13.60 5.15
CA THR A 92 2.27 14.73 5.43
C THR A 92 1.26 14.37 6.52
N ILE A 93 0.58 13.23 6.43
CA ILE A 93 -0.42 12.78 7.42
C ILE A 93 0.20 12.60 8.79
N THR A 94 1.40 12.04 8.86
CA THR A 94 2.13 11.92 10.14
C THR A 94 2.35 13.29 10.80
N GLN A 95 2.61 14.34 10.03
CA GLN A 95 2.80 15.67 10.60
C GLN A 95 1.50 16.32 11.06
N ILE A 96 0.42 16.19 10.27
CA ILE A 96 -0.83 16.94 10.54
C ILE A 96 -1.84 16.16 11.38
N GLN A 97 -1.73 14.82 11.48
CA GLN A 97 -2.74 13.96 12.11
C GLN A 97 -2.19 13.01 13.19
N ALA A 98 -0.88 13.01 13.48
CA ALA A 98 -0.34 12.18 14.56
C ALA A 98 -0.86 12.61 15.94
N LEU A 99 -1.14 13.89 16.17
CA LEU A 99 -1.65 14.48 17.41
C LEU A 99 -0.68 14.36 18.61
N ARG A 100 0.00 13.25 18.75
CA ARG A 100 1.03 12.94 19.75
C ARG A 100 2.13 12.05 19.09
N PRO A 101 3.38 12.10 19.58
CA PRO A 101 4.50 11.35 18.98
C PRO A 101 4.30 9.83 18.92
N TYR A 102 3.51 9.28 19.84
CA TYR A 102 3.24 7.84 19.91
C TYR A 102 2.10 7.37 18.97
N TYR A 103 1.41 8.28 18.28
CA TYR A 103 0.51 7.90 17.21
C TYR A 103 1.28 7.77 15.90
N THR A 104 1.09 6.65 15.23
CA THR A 104 1.75 6.33 13.96
C THR A 104 0.72 5.93 12.92
N PHE A 105 1.11 6.13 11.65
CA PHE A 105 0.39 5.62 10.49
C PHE A 105 1.31 4.61 9.81
N PRO A 106 1.19 3.29 10.14
CA PRO A 106 2.13 2.28 9.67
C PRO A 106 2.11 2.11 8.16
N ASP A 107 0.92 2.24 7.59
CA ASP A 107 0.69 2.13 6.16
C ASP A 107 -0.48 3.01 5.71
N THR A 108 -0.65 3.14 4.38
CA THR A 108 -1.76 3.83 3.74
C THR A 108 -2.32 2.97 2.61
N ASP A 109 -3.55 2.54 2.79
CA ASP A 109 -4.28 1.76 1.81
C ASP A 109 -4.95 2.63 0.76
N VAL A 110 -4.91 2.17 -0.49
CA VAL A 110 -5.73 2.72 -1.58
C VAL A 110 -6.97 1.84 -1.71
N ASP A 111 -8.14 2.43 -1.57
CA ASP A 111 -9.41 1.71 -1.69
C ASP A 111 -10.49 2.57 -2.36
N ARG A 112 -11.67 2.00 -2.59
CA ARG A 112 -12.82 2.69 -3.19
C ARG A 112 -14.04 2.61 -2.27
N TYR A 113 -14.75 3.73 -2.20
CA TYR A 113 -16.01 3.87 -1.47
C TYR A 113 -17.07 4.50 -2.35
N PHE A 114 -18.34 4.21 -2.07
CA PHE A 114 -19.47 4.87 -2.73
C PHE A 114 -19.85 6.12 -1.93
N ILE A 115 -19.48 7.28 -2.44
CA ILE A 115 -19.76 8.58 -1.82
C ILE A 115 -20.70 9.37 -2.71
N ASN A 116 -21.86 9.76 -2.21
CA ASN A 116 -22.90 10.46 -2.98
C ASN A 116 -23.29 9.73 -4.27
N GLY A 117 -23.39 8.40 -4.23
CA GLY A 117 -23.80 7.56 -5.37
C GLY A 117 -22.72 7.40 -6.45
N ARG A 118 -21.49 7.84 -6.20
CA ARG A 118 -20.36 7.71 -7.12
C ARG A 118 -19.23 6.92 -6.47
N ILE A 119 -18.54 6.13 -7.27
CA ILE A 119 -17.32 5.47 -6.83
C ILE A 119 -16.22 6.53 -6.63
N LYS A 120 -15.60 6.52 -5.47
CA LYS A 120 -14.49 7.40 -5.10
C LYS A 120 -13.33 6.58 -4.58
N GLN A 121 -12.17 6.78 -5.17
CA GLN A 121 -10.93 6.23 -4.66
C GLN A 121 -10.43 7.12 -3.52
N VAL A 122 -9.99 6.49 -2.45
CA VAL A 122 -9.52 7.16 -1.23
C VAL A 122 -8.19 6.60 -0.78
N LEU A 123 -7.49 7.37 0.04
CA LEU A 123 -6.36 6.95 0.85
C LEU A 123 -6.86 6.78 2.27
N LEU A 124 -6.63 5.61 2.86
CA LEU A 124 -7.03 5.26 4.22
C LEU A 124 -5.81 4.89 5.04
N SER A 125 -5.60 5.56 6.16
CA SER A 125 -4.48 5.32 7.06
C SER A 125 -4.99 5.08 8.48
N PRO A 126 -4.82 3.88 9.04
CA PRO A 126 -5.16 3.59 10.44
C PRO A 126 -4.22 4.34 11.38
N ARG A 127 -4.78 4.91 12.47
CA ARG A 127 -3.97 5.55 13.50
C ARG A 127 -3.70 4.56 14.62
N GLU A 128 -2.50 4.01 14.65
CA GLU A 128 -2.07 3.05 15.67
C GLU A 128 -1.20 3.72 16.75
N ILE A 129 -1.08 3.08 17.92
CA ILE A 129 -0.14 3.49 18.95
C ILE A 129 1.14 2.66 18.85
N ASP A 130 2.27 3.36 18.76
CA ASP A 130 3.59 2.78 18.95
C ASP A 130 4.09 3.14 20.36
N VAL A 131 3.98 2.18 21.26
CA VAL A 131 4.38 2.36 22.67
C VAL A 131 5.89 2.61 22.85
N THR A 132 6.71 2.33 21.84
CA THR A 132 8.15 2.63 21.85
C THR A 132 8.43 4.13 21.69
N GLN A 133 7.46 4.90 21.20
CA GLN A 133 7.52 6.35 21.03
C GLN A 133 6.97 7.12 22.25
N LEU A 134 6.56 6.43 23.31
CA LEU A 134 6.28 7.04 24.59
C LEU A 134 7.59 7.63 25.19
N SER A 135 7.46 8.58 26.15
CA SER A 135 8.64 9.04 26.89
C SER A 135 9.36 7.86 27.55
N ALA A 136 10.65 8.00 27.82
CA ALA A 136 11.44 6.93 28.45
C ALA A 136 10.81 6.45 29.77
N GLU A 137 10.38 7.39 30.62
CA GLU A 137 9.71 7.09 31.89
C GLU A 137 8.36 6.37 31.71
N ALA A 138 7.63 6.72 30.64
CA ALA A 138 6.34 6.10 30.35
C ALA A 138 6.49 4.71 29.70
N SER A 139 7.47 4.53 28.82
CA SER A 139 7.73 3.26 28.13
C SER A 139 8.35 2.19 29.04
N GLU A 140 9.20 2.59 30.02
CA GLU A 140 9.78 1.70 31.02
C GLU A 140 8.77 1.20 32.05
N SER A 141 7.61 1.86 32.18
CA SER A 141 6.53 1.41 33.06
C SER A 141 5.93 0.10 32.56
N TRP A 142 5.91 -0.92 33.41
CA TRP A 142 5.24 -2.19 33.07
C TRP A 142 3.73 -2.00 32.80
N ILE A 143 3.11 -1.00 33.45
CA ILE A 143 1.67 -0.73 33.40
C ILE A 143 1.27 -0.01 32.11
N ASN A 144 1.99 1.04 31.72
CA ASN A 144 1.58 1.93 30.64
C ASN A 144 1.33 1.22 29.30
N PRO A 145 2.27 0.46 28.75
CA PRO A 145 2.04 -0.22 27.46
C PRO A 145 1.05 -1.38 27.53
N ARG A 146 0.71 -1.87 28.74
CA ARG A 146 -0.15 -3.06 28.91
C ARG A 146 -1.55 -2.77 29.40
N PHE A 147 -1.77 -1.64 30.09
CA PHE A 147 -3.06 -1.31 30.73
C PHE A 147 -3.61 0.05 30.30
N ILE A 148 -2.76 0.97 29.85
CA ILE A 148 -3.15 2.35 29.54
C ILE A 148 -3.15 2.57 28.04
N TYR A 149 -2.01 2.42 27.36
CA TYR A 149 -1.86 2.62 25.92
C TYR A 149 -2.08 1.33 25.16
N THR A 150 -3.29 0.80 25.27
CA THR A 150 -3.65 -0.55 24.80
C THR A 150 -4.04 -0.60 23.33
N HIS A 151 -4.50 0.50 22.73
CA HIS A 151 -5.10 0.51 21.39
C HIS A 151 -4.84 1.83 20.65
N GLY A 152 -4.82 1.76 19.33
CA GLY A 152 -4.88 2.92 18.43
C GLY A 152 -6.30 3.46 18.32
N PHE A 153 -6.49 4.63 17.69
CA PHE A 153 -7.78 5.30 17.66
C PHE A 153 -8.10 5.97 16.34
N GLY A 154 -9.05 5.40 15.60
CA GLY A 154 -9.57 5.93 14.35
C GLY A 154 -8.67 5.70 13.15
N ALA A 155 -9.11 6.24 12.03
CA ALA A 155 -8.38 6.25 10.77
C ALA A 155 -8.51 7.62 10.12
N VAL A 156 -7.55 7.98 9.29
CA VAL A 156 -7.60 9.16 8.43
C VAL A 156 -7.98 8.72 7.03
N VAL A 157 -8.94 9.39 6.42
CA VAL A 157 -9.36 9.12 5.04
C VAL A 157 -9.24 10.39 4.23
N ALA A 158 -8.60 10.31 3.05
CA ALA A 158 -8.44 11.44 2.13
C ALA A 158 -8.95 11.11 0.72
N GLU A 159 -9.43 12.12 0.00
CA GLU A 159 -9.68 11.97 -1.45
C GLU A 159 -8.34 11.93 -2.21
N VAL A 160 -8.22 10.99 -3.15
CA VAL A 160 -6.97 10.81 -3.92
C VAL A 160 -6.66 11.96 -4.87
N ASN A 161 -7.70 12.66 -5.37
CA ASN A 161 -7.63 13.62 -6.47
C ASN A 161 -7.82 15.07 -6.05
N LYS A 162 -7.80 15.38 -4.75
CA LYS A 162 -7.99 16.73 -4.26
C LYS A 162 -6.89 17.21 -3.33
N ILE A 163 -6.64 18.50 -3.43
CA ILE A 163 -5.70 19.23 -2.56
C ILE A 163 -6.37 20.48 -2.01
N THR A 164 -5.92 20.91 -0.84
CA THR A 164 -6.25 22.22 -0.28
C THR A 164 -5.47 23.31 -1.02
N PRO A 165 -5.82 24.60 -0.86
CA PRO A 165 -5.04 25.71 -1.43
C PRO A 165 -3.56 25.71 -1.02
N ASP A 166 -3.24 25.14 0.14
CA ASP A 166 -1.88 25.01 0.66
C ASP A 166 -1.14 23.77 0.12
N GLY A 167 -1.76 23.00 -0.78
CA GLY A 167 -1.18 21.78 -1.37
C GLY A 167 -1.19 20.58 -0.42
N LEU A 168 -2.09 20.55 0.58
CA LEU A 168 -2.30 19.44 1.51
C LEU A 168 -3.44 18.52 1.05
N PRO A 169 -3.55 17.27 1.53
CA PRO A 169 -4.65 16.39 1.19
C PRO A 169 -5.98 16.88 1.76
N VAL A 170 -7.07 16.70 1.01
CA VAL A 170 -8.44 16.96 1.48
C VAL A 170 -8.91 15.75 2.26
N LEU A 171 -9.12 15.92 3.57
CA LEU A 171 -9.51 14.85 4.47
C LEU A 171 -11.03 14.70 4.54
N LEU A 172 -11.51 13.47 4.45
CA LEU A 172 -12.90 13.05 4.60
C LEU A 172 -13.22 12.57 6.01
N VAL A 173 -12.21 11.97 6.67
CA VAL A 173 -12.22 11.59 8.07
C VAL A 173 -10.89 12.03 8.68
N GLU A 174 -10.93 12.75 9.79
CA GLU A 174 -9.74 13.29 10.44
C GLU A 174 -9.87 13.32 11.96
N ASN A 175 -8.80 13.69 12.65
CA ASN A 175 -8.74 13.93 14.10
C ASN A 175 -8.99 12.71 15.01
N ALA A 176 -8.91 12.91 16.32
CA ALA A 176 -9.37 12.01 17.37
C ALA A 176 -10.01 12.86 18.49
N PRO A 177 -11.33 12.72 18.74
CA PRO A 177 -12.22 11.72 18.11
C PRO A 177 -12.39 11.97 16.61
N PRO A 178 -12.73 10.92 15.82
CA PRO A 178 -12.91 11.04 14.39
C PRO A 178 -13.99 12.07 14.01
N GLU A 179 -13.60 13.06 13.22
CA GLU A 179 -14.51 14.03 12.59
C GLU A 179 -14.78 13.59 11.16
N ILE A 180 -16.06 13.31 10.86
CA ILE A 180 -16.50 12.80 9.56
C ILE A 180 -17.03 13.97 8.75
N LYS A 181 -16.32 14.30 7.65
CA LYS A 181 -16.70 15.40 6.74
C LYS A 181 -17.46 14.94 5.51
N SER A 182 -17.56 13.63 5.31
CA SER A 182 -18.24 13.05 4.14
C SER A 182 -19.35 12.10 4.57
N PRO A 183 -20.55 12.20 3.97
CA PRO A 183 -21.70 11.33 4.32
C PRO A 183 -21.49 9.85 3.96
N GLY A 184 -20.43 9.51 3.24
CA GLY A 184 -20.09 8.13 2.86
C GLY A 184 -19.41 7.32 3.96
N PHE A 185 -19.10 7.94 5.11
CA PHE A 185 -18.41 7.27 6.23
C PHE A 185 -19.19 7.41 7.52
N GLN A 186 -19.06 6.42 8.36
CA GLN A 186 -19.35 6.48 9.79
C GLN A 186 -18.28 5.69 10.55
N LEU A 187 -18.01 6.05 11.77
CA LEU A 187 -17.03 5.37 12.61
C LEU A 187 -17.61 5.22 14.02
N THR A 188 -18.18 4.04 14.29
CA THR A 188 -18.86 3.74 15.56
C THR A 188 -17.95 3.03 16.55
N ARG A 189 -16.88 2.39 16.04
CA ARG A 189 -15.85 1.67 16.81
C ARG A 189 -14.48 2.03 16.28
N PRO A 190 -13.92 3.16 16.72
CA PRO A 190 -12.62 3.65 16.22
C PRO A 190 -11.42 2.97 16.87
N GLU A 191 -11.60 2.19 17.95
CA GLU A 191 -10.50 1.62 18.71
C GLU A 191 -9.83 0.46 17.94
N ILE A 192 -8.50 0.50 17.83
CA ILE A 192 -7.68 -0.50 17.12
C ILE A 192 -6.86 -1.28 18.14
N TYR A 193 -7.42 -2.37 18.66
CA TYR A 193 -6.71 -3.29 19.54
C TYR A 193 -5.84 -4.27 18.77
N PHE A 194 -6.21 -4.60 17.55
CA PHE A 194 -5.48 -5.48 16.62
C PHE A 194 -5.11 -4.70 15.39
N GLY A 195 -3.82 -4.59 15.10
CA GLY A 195 -3.27 -3.77 14.04
C GLY A 195 -1.93 -4.29 13.52
N GLU A 196 -1.23 -3.49 12.74
CA GLU A 196 0.06 -3.84 12.18
C GLU A 196 1.25 -3.50 13.09
N ARG A 197 1.09 -2.51 13.99
CA ARG A 197 2.13 -2.07 14.94
C ARG A 197 1.86 -2.46 16.38
N THR A 198 0.73 -3.11 16.63
CA THR A 198 0.35 -3.51 17.97
C THR A 198 1.34 -4.50 18.59
N GLN A 199 1.65 -4.31 19.86
CA GLN A 199 2.53 -5.17 20.65
C GLN A 199 1.73 -5.99 21.68
N ASP A 200 2.28 -7.10 22.12
CA ASP A 200 1.70 -8.00 23.10
C ASP A 200 2.45 -7.95 24.45
N PRO A 201 1.78 -8.33 25.52
CA PRO A 201 0.33 -8.46 25.72
C PRO A 201 -0.30 -7.15 26.17
N VAL A 202 -1.64 -7.03 26.05
CA VAL A 202 -2.43 -6.00 26.74
C VAL A 202 -3.56 -6.62 27.53
N PHE A 203 -3.98 -5.90 28.58
CA PHE A 203 -5.05 -6.33 29.48
C PHE A 203 -6.21 -5.34 29.40
N VAL A 204 -7.41 -5.86 29.22
CA VAL A 204 -8.66 -5.10 29.09
C VAL A 204 -9.68 -5.54 30.12
N HIS A 205 -10.75 -4.80 30.34
CA HIS A 205 -11.68 -4.98 31.46
C HIS A 205 -10.97 -4.99 32.82
N THR A 206 -10.01 -4.09 32.98
CA THR A 206 -9.21 -4.00 34.20
C THR A 206 -9.78 -2.96 35.18
N ALA A 207 -9.15 -2.82 36.33
CA ALA A 207 -9.46 -1.74 37.27
C ALA A 207 -8.93 -0.37 36.83
N ARG A 208 -8.18 -0.33 35.71
CA ARG A 208 -7.70 0.89 35.07
C ARG A 208 -8.49 1.13 33.80
N GLU A 209 -8.80 2.40 33.54
CA GLU A 209 -9.33 2.85 32.26
C GLU A 209 -8.19 2.95 31.25
N GLU A 210 -8.51 2.71 29.99
CA GLU A 210 -7.61 2.70 28.87
C GLU A 210 -7.62 4.08 28.20
N PHE A 211 -6.46 4.53 27.71
CA PHE A 211 -6.34 5.81 27.02
C PHE A 211 -6.89 5.70 25.59
N ASP A 212 -7.84 6.56 25.24
CA ASP A 212 -8.43 6.64 23.90
C ASP A 212 -7.69 7.71 23.06
N TYR A 213 -7.78 8.98 23.46
CA TYR A 213 -7.21 10.09 22.69
C TYR A 213 -6.98 11.34 23.55
N PRO A 214 -6.09 12.26 23.12
CA PRO A 214 -5.91 13.55 23.77
C PRO A 214 -7.05 14.51 23.38
N SER A 215 -7.60 15.23 24.36
CA SER A 215 -8.64 16.24 24.14
C SER A 215 -8.21 17.56 24.80
N GLY A 216 -7.56 18.42 24.03
CA GLY A 216 -6.92 19.65 24.56
C GLY A 216 -5.81 19.30 25.56
N ASP A 217 -5.91 19.87 26.76
CA ASP A 217 -4.96 19.63 27.87
C ASP A 217 -5.30 18.36 28.68
N GLN A 218 -6.40 17.70 28.37
CA GLN A 218 -6.86 16.47 29.07
C GLN A 218 -6.78 15.26 28.15
N ASN A 219 -6.74 14.07 28.75
CA ASN A 219 -6.86 12.81 28.04
C ASN A 219 -8.26 12.23 28.23
N LYS A 220 -8.77 11.55 27.22
CA LYS A 220 -9.98 10.74 27.31
C LYS A 220 -9.61 9.28 27.55
N TYR A 221 -10.40 8.66 28.38
CA TYR A 221 -10.21 7.26 28.78
C TYR A 221 -11.53 6.53 28.64
N SER A 222 -11.44 5.22 28.36
CA SER A 222 -12.59 4.32 28.28
C SER A 222 -12.26 2.96 28.90
N THR A 223 -13.26 2.09 28.91
CA THR A 223 -13.10 0.68 29.27
C THR A 223 -13.58 -0.16 28.12
N TYR A 224 -12.78 -1.14 27.72
CA TYR A 224 -13.13 -2.10 26.66
C TYR A 224 -14.51 -2.75 26.92
N GLN A 225 -15.35 -2.83 25.88
CA GLN A 225 -16.71 -3.38 25.95
C GLN A 225 -16.89 -4.68 25.14
N GLY A 226 -15.80 -5.16 24.52
CA GLY A 226 -15.87 -6.30 23.61
C GLY A 226 -15.60 -7.64 24.28
N THR A 227 -15.57 -8.69 23.46
CA THR A 227 -15.36 -10.08 23.89
C THR A 227 -13.98 -10.63 23.51
N GLY A 228 -13.10 -9.80 22.95
CA GLY A 228 -11.77 -10.20 22.51
C GLY A 228 -10.85 -10.63 23.66
N GLY A 229 -9.80 -11.38 23.31
CA GLY A 229 -8.82 -11.87 24.28
C GLY A 229 -9.28 -13.09 25.11
N PHE A 230 -8.41 -13.54 26.01
CA PHE A 230 -8.61 -14.70 26.88
C PHE A 230 -8.92 -14.25 28.32
N PRO A 231 -9.83 -14.90 29.06
CA PRO A 231 -10.10 -14.54 30.46
C PRO A 231 -8.85 -14.79 31.32
N VAL A 232 -8.49 -13.82 32.17
CA VAL A 232 -7.38 -13.90 33.13
C VAL A 232 -7.78 -13.50 34.53
N GLY A 233 -9.09 -13.49 34.83
CA GLY A 233 -9.60 -13.01 36.11
C GLY A 233 -9.37 -13.97 37.30
N SER A 234 -9.20 -15.28 37.07
CA SER A 234 -8.94 -16.24 38.14
C SER A 234 -7.44 -16.44 38.38
N PHE A 235 -7.09 -16.82 39.64
CA PHE A 235 -5.68 -17.03 39.99
C PHE A 235 -4.97 -18.07 39.11
N PRO A 236 -5.55 -19.26 38.79
CA PRO A 236 -4.89 -20.21 37.88
C PRO A 236 -4.64 -19.66 36.49
N LEU A 237 -5.56 -18.85 35.97
CA LEU A 237 -5.40 -18.22 34.65
C LEU A 237 -4.34 -17.11 34.66
N LYS A 238 -4.23 -16.34 35.77
CA LYS A 238 -3.13 -15.37 35.93
C LYS A 238 -1.77 -16.07 35.94
N VAL A 239 -1.66 -17.21 36.65
CA VAL A 239 -0.41 -18.00 36.68
C VAL A 239 -0.10 -18.57 35.29
N ALA A 240 -1.08 -19.13 34.59
CA ALA A 240 -0.90 -19.62 33.21
C ALA A 240 -0.46 -18.50 32.25
N ALA A 241 -1.08 -17.33 32.35
CA ALA A 241 -0.71 -16.15 31.57
C ALA A 241 0.72 -15.67 31.88
N ALA A 242 1.09 -15.62 33.17
CA ALA A 242 2.42 -15.24 33.62
C ALA A 242 3.51 -16.19 33.08
N ILE A 243 3.26 -17.49 33.12
CA ILE A 243 4.18 -18.51 32.56
C ILE A 243 4.26 -18.35 31.02
N SER A 244 3.13 -18.23 30.36
CA SER A 244 3.05 -18.10 28.90
C SER A 244 3.79 -16.86 28.37
N GLN A 245 3.75 -15.74 29.11
CA GLN A 245 4.38 -14.48 28.70
C GLN A 245 5.76 -14.27 29.33
N GLY A 246 6.20 -15.16 30.23
CA GLY A 246 7.43 -14.96 31.00
C GLY A 246 7.39 -13.74 31.92
N GLU A 247 6.20 -13.32 32.39
CA GLU A 247 5.96 -12.05 33.08
C GLU A 247 5.27 -12.26 34.44
N PRO A 248 6.02 -12.40 35.53
CA PRO A 248 5.49 -12.69 36.86
C PRO A 248 4.59 -11.57 37.41
N ASN A 249 4.76 -10.33 36.97
CA ASN A 249 3.95 -9.20 37.41
C ASN A 249 2.45 -9.41 37.15
N ILE A 250 2.08 -10.24 36.18
CA ILE A 250 0.69 -10.60 35.89
C ILE A 250 -0.01 -11.24 37.11
N VAL A 251 0.72 -12.01 37.90
CA VAL A 251 0.15 -12.65 39.09
C VAL A 251 -0.04 -11.66 40.24
N PHE A 252 0.90 -10.74 40.40
CA PHE A 252 0.99 -9.85 41.56
C PHE A 252 0.25 -8.52 41.38
N THR A 253 -0.12 -8.16 40.16
CA THR A 253 -0.83 -6.88 39.91
C THR A 253 -2.24 -6.90 40.52
N GLY A 254 -2.60 -5.80 41.16
CA GLY A 254 -3.95 -5.55 41.67
C GLY A 254 -4.93 -5.02 40.61
N TYR A 255 -4.46 -4.76 39.38
CA TYR A 255 -5.31 -4.19 38.32
C TYR A 255 -6.19 -5.23 37.61
N LEU A 256 -5.83 -6.51 37.68
CA LEU A 256 -6.63 -7.59 37.08
C LEU A 256 -7.82 -7.96 37.97
N THR A 257 -9.00 -7.75 37.44
CA THR A 257 -10.30 -8.09 38.05
C THR A 257 -10.78 -9.48 37.64
N GLY A 258 -11.90 -9.95 38.20
CA GLY A 258 -12.55 -11.20 37.79
C GLY A 258 -13.02 -11.23 36.33
N GLN A 259 -13.21 -10.06 35.70
CA GLN A 259 -13.65 -9.91 34.32
C GLN A 259 -12.51 -9.62 33.35
N SER A 260 -11.27 -9.42 33.84
CA SER A 260 -10.15 -9.03 33.00
C SER A 260 -9.80 -10.08 31.96
N ARG A 261 -9.42 -9.59 30.80
CA ARG A 261 -9.02 -10.39 29.63
C ARG A 261 -7.64 -9.97 29.16
N MET A 262 -6.87 -10.90 28.62
CA MET A 262 -5.57 -10.68 28.03
C MET A 262 -5.68 -10.87 26.52
N MET A 263 -5.18 -9.90 25.75
CA MET A 263 -5.06 -9.97 24.30
C MET A 263 -3.61 -10.26 23.94
N ILE A 264 -3.40 -11.25 23.08
CA ILE A 264 -2.11 -11.65 22.50
C ILE A 264 -2.27 -11.90 21.01
N TYR A 265 -1.15 -11.98 20.31
CA TYR A 265 -1.13 -12.06 18.84
C TYR A 265 -1.97 -10.95 18.22
N ARG A 266 -1.70 -9.72 18.67
CA ARG A 266 -2.46 -8.54 18.27
C ARG A 266 -2.01 -8.00 16.92
N ASN A 267 -0.76 -8.25 16.54
CA ASN A 267 -0.30 -7.96 15.18
C ASN A 267 -1.06 -8.85 14.19
N VAL A 268 -1.71 -8.23 13.19
CA VAL A 268 -2.59 -8.91 12.22
C VAL A 268 -1.86 -10.01 11.46
N LYS A 269 -0.64 -9.73 10.98
CA LYS A 269 0.17 -10.70 10.22
C LYS A 269 0.56 -11.89 11.08
N ALA A 270 1.05 -11.63 12.29
CA ALA A 270 1.39 -12.68 13.25
C ALA A 270 0.17 -13.50 13.66
N ARG A 271 -0.98 -12.85 13.83
CA ARG A 271 -2.25 -13.49 14.20
C ARG A 271 -2.72 -14.46 13.12
N LEU A 272 -2.69 -14.05 11.86
CA LEU A 272 -3.04 -14.89 10.72
C LEU A 272 -2.07 -16.07 10.57
N ALA A 273 -0.77 -15.84 10.73
CA ALA A 273 0.24 -16.89 10.71
C ALA A 273 0.06 -17.91 11.84
N HIS A 274 -0.36 -17.49 13.04
CA HIS A 274 -0.65 -18.41 14.13
C HIS A 274 -1.92 -19.23 13.91
N LEU A 275 -2.95 -18.68 13.26
CA LEU A 275 -4.18 -19.41 12.97
C LEU A 275 -4.01 -20.39 11.82
N ALA A 276 -3.41 -19.95 10.72
CA ALA A 276 -3.31 -20.69 9.47
C ALA A 276 -1.92 -20.48 8.82
N GLY A 277 -0.86 -20.85 9.53
CA GLY A 277 0.52 -20.76 9.06
C GLY A 277 0.88 -21.74 7.94
N PHE A 278 -0.04 -22.59 7.54
CA PHE A 278 0.07 -23.43 6.34
C PHE A 278 -0.34 -22.69 5.05
N LEU A 279 -0.95 -21.51 5.17
CA LEU A 279 -1.12 -20.56 4.07
C LEU A 279 0.03 -19.56 4.07
N HIS A 280 0.40 -19.11 2.90
CA HIS A 280 1.27 -17.95 2.76
C HIS A 280 0.42 -16.68 2.74
N TRP A 281 0.66 -15.77 3.68
CA TRP A 281 -0.10 -14.53 3.80
C TRP A 281 0.57 -13.41 3.03
N ASP A 282 -0.26 -12.60 2.35
CA ASP A 282 0.20 -11.36 1.72
C ASP A 282 0.85 -10.47 2.79
N PRO A 283 2.01 -9.86 2.50
CA PRO A 283 2.68 -8.97 3.44
C PRO A 283 1.92 -7.67 3.72
N ASP A 284 0.86 -7.38 2.93
CA ASP A 284 0.11 -6.12 2.95
C ASP A 284 -1.37 -6.34 3.29
N PRO A 285 -1.75 -6.56 4.58
CA PRO A 285 -3.14 -6.50 5.00
C PRO A 285 -3.64 -5.05 4.95
N TYR A 286 -4.86 -4.83 4.52
CA TYR A 286 -5.44 -3.51 4.36
C TYR A 286 -6.68 -3.30 5.23
N MET A 287 -6.89 -2.03 5.64
CA MET A 287 -8.01 -1.67 6.51
C MET A 287 -9.23 -1.25 5.70
N VAL A 288 -10.40 -1.65 6.17
CA VAL A 288 -11.72 -1.28 5.63
C VAL A 288 -12.57 -0.68 6.74
N ILE A 289 -13.25 0.42 6.44
CA ILE A 289 -14.34 0.97 7.26
C ILE A 289 -15.64 0.37 6.75
N THR A 290 -16.30 -0.43 7.57
CA THR A 290 -17.55 -1.11 7.22
C THR A 290 -18.74 -0.15 7.20
N ASP A 291 -19.85 -0.56 6.56
CA ASP A 291 -21.08 0.25 6.50
C ASP A 291 -21.66 0.57 7.88
N ASP A 292 -21.43 -0.29 8.90
CA ASP A 292 -21.84 -0.07 10.30
C ASP A 292 -20.77 0.69 11.13
N GLY A 293 -19.69 1.13 10.51
CA GLY A 293 -18.67 1.99 11.11
C GLY A 293 -17.66 1.27 11.98
N ARG A 294 -17.37 0.00 11.73
CA ARG A 294 -16.28 -0.74 12.36
C ARG A 294 -15.03 -0.73 11.46
N LEU A 295 -13.88 -0.91 12.09
CA LEU A 295 -12.61 -1.10 11.44
C LEU A 295 -12.31 -2.60 11.30
N VAL A 296 -12.07 -3.07 10.09
CA VAL A 296 -11.80 -4.47 9.78
C VAL A 296 -10.58 -4.55 8.87
N TRP A 297 -9.60 -5.34 9.26
CA TRP A 297 -8.49 -5.69 8.40
C TRP A 297 -8.91 -6.79 7.43
N MET A 298 -8.50 -6.64 6.19
CA MET A 298 -8.57 -7.68 5.17
C MET A 298 -7.16 -8.12 4.79
N ALA A 299 -6.97 -9.40 4.56
CA ALA A 299 -5.69 -9.97 4.14
C ALA A 299 -5.90 -11.09 3.13
N ASP A 300 -4.95 -11.21 2.21
CA ASP A 300 -4.95 -12.25 1.19
C ASP A 300 -4.10 -13.45 1.60
N GLY A 301 -4.64 -14.64 1.43
CA GLY A 301 -3.97 -15.91 1.74
C GLY A 301 -3.73 -16.74 0.48
N TYR A 302 -2.50 -17.18 0.32
CA TYR A 302 -2.08 -17.96 -0.84
C TYR A 302 -1.86 -19.43 -0.49
N THR A 303 -2.29 -20.30 -1.39
CA THR A 303 -1.80 -21.66 -1.47
C THR A 303 -0.60 -21.70 -2.43
N THR A 304 0.50 -22.30 -2.00
CA THR A 304 1.77 -22.32 -2.73
C THR A 304 2.36 -23.72 -2.79
N SER A 305 3.21 -23.98 -3.80
CA SER A 305 3.98 -25.22 -3.92
C SER A 305 5.28 -24.98 -4.67
N LEU A 306 6.29 -25.81 -4.39
CA LEU A 306 7.52 -25.96 -5.17
C LEU A 306 7.56 -27.26 -5.96
N SER A 307 6.47 -28.05 -5.93
CA SER A 307 6.43 -29.41 -6.49
C SER A 307 5.55 -29.53 -7.74
N HIS A 308 5.12 -28.41 -8.35
CA HIS A 308 4.32 -28.46 -9.58
C HIS A 308 5.21 -28.85 -10.77
N PRO A 309 4.92 -30.02 -11.46
CA PRO A 309 5.76 -30.51 -12.54
C PRO A 309 5.87 -29.52 -13.71
N TYR A 310 7.05 -29.34 -14.25
CA TYR A 310 7.38 -28.47 -15.39
C TYR A 310 7.17 -26.97 -15.17
N SER A 311 6.63 -26.52 -14.05
CA SER A 311 6.44 -25.09 -13.80
C SER A 311 7.74 -24.42 -13.37
N ALA A 312 7.95 -23.19 -13.82
CA ALA A 312 9.06 -22.34 -13.37
C ALA A 312 8.90 -21.96 -11.89
N VAL A 313 10.01 -21.89 -11.17
CA VAL A 313 10.05 -21.27 -9.85
C VAL A 313 10.21 -19.77 -10.04
N LEU A 314 9.31 -18.99 -9.44
CA LEU A 314 9.33 -17.53 -9.50
C LEU A 314 9.42 -16.95 -8.09
N PRO A 315 10.01 -15.75 -7.94
CA PRO A 315 10.01 -15.04 -6.66
C PRO A 315 8.59 -14.67 -6.27
N VAL A 316 8.27 -14.86 -5.00
CA VAL A 316 7.00 -14.45 -4.38
C VAL A 316 7.34 -13.68 -3.12
N ALA A 317 6.73 -12.51 -2.94
CA ALA A 317 6.97 -11.68 -1.77
C ALA A 317 6.73 -12.47 -0.47
N GLY A 318 7.70 -12.44 0.44
CA GLY A 318 7.64 -13.16 1.72
C GLY A 318 7.95 -14.66 1.65
N LEU A 319 8.36 -15.22 0.49
CA LEU A 319 8.86 -16.59 0.33
C LEU A 319 10.31 -16.58 -0.17
N ASP A 320 11.25 -16.99 0.68
CA ASP A 320 12.69 -16.99 0.35
C ASP A 320 13.02 -17.90 -0.85
N ASP A 321 12.35 -19.05 -0.93
CA ASP A 321 12.56 -20.04 -2.01
C ASP A 321 11.68 -19.77 -3.25
N GLY A 322 10.80 -18.76 -3.20
CA GLY A 322 9.79 -18.53 -4.22
C GLY A 322 8.72 -19.63 -4.27
N ALA A 323 8.02 -19.73 -5.39
CA ALA A 323 7.02 -20.78 -5.64
C ALA A 323 6.97 -21.15 -7.12
N ASN A 324 6.54 -22.39 -7.42
CA ASN A 324 6.21 -22.82 -8.79
C ASN A 324 4.72 -23.11 -8.99
N TYR A 325 3.90 -22.77 -7.98
CA TYR A 325 2.45 -22.77 -8.00
C TYR A 325 1.96 -21.76 -6.97
N ILE A 326 1.00 -20.92 -7.32
CA ILE A 326 0.38 -19.96 -6.40
C ILE A 326 -1.07 -19.68 -6.78
N ARG A 327 -1.95 -19.59 -5.77
CA ARG A 327 -3.34 -19.15 -5.89
C ARG A 327 -3.71 -18.25 -4.75
N ASN A 328 -4.42 -17.16 -5.03
CA ASN A 328 -5.14 -16.39 -4.00
C ASN A 328 -6.42 -17.15 -3.62
N ALA A 329 -6.27 -18.21 -2.84
CA ALA A 329 -7.36 -19.11 -2.52
C ALA A 329 -8.22 -18.61 -1.37
N VAL A 330 -7.68 -17.76 -0.48
CA VAL A 330 -8.34 -17.32 0.75
C VAL A 330 -8.25 -15.81 0.89
N LYS A 331 -9.33 -15.19 1.37
CA LYS A 331 -9.31 -13.86 1.97
C LYS A 331 -9.72 -13.96 3.43
N ALA A 332 -8.96 -13.33 4.30
CA ALA A 332 -9.24 -13.27 5.73
C ALA A 332 -9.75 -11.88 6.12
N THR A 333 -10.59 -11.85 7.15
CA THR A 333 -10.98 -10.63 7.84
C THR A 333 -10.57 -10.71 9.30
N VAL A 334 -10.08 -9.61 9.86
CA VAL A 334 -9.75 -9.49 11.29
C VAL A 334 -10.40 -8.21 11.81
N ASP A 335 -11.36 -8.36 12.71
CA ASP A 335 -12.01 -7.22 13.37
C ASP A 335 -10.98 -6.49 14.26
N ALA A 336 -10.75 -5.21 14.03
CA ALA A 336 -9.71 -4.46 14.70
C ALA A 336 -9.97 -4.26 16.21
N TYR A 337 -11.24 -4.35 16.63
CA TYR A 337 -11.65 -4.19 18.02
C TYR A 337 -11.57 -5.49 18.81
N THR A 338 -12.12 -6.58 18.26
CA THR A 338 -12.25 -7.88 18.97
C THR A 338 -11.16 -8.89 18.60
N GLY A 339 -10.49 -8.70 17.48
CA GLY A 339 -9.54 -9.65 16.90
C GLY A 339 -10.20 -10.92 16.35
N LYS A 340 -11.52 -10.92 16.15
CA LYS A 340 -12.21 -12.06 15.52
C LYS A 340 -11.70 -12.21 14.09
N MET A 341 -11.25 -13.41 13.77
CA MET A 341 -10.81 -13.78 12.42
C MET A 341 -11.86 -14.63 11.71
N THR A 342 -12.02 -14.42 10.41
CA THR A 342 -12.83 -15.27 9.54
C THR A 342 -12.11 -15.46 8.21
N LEU A 343 -11.99 -16.70 7.74
CA LEU A 343 -11.31 -17.06 6.51
C LEU A 343 -12.35 -17.48 5.47
N TYR A 344 -12.30 -16.87 4.29
CA TYR A 344 -13.23 -17.11 3.19
C TYR A 344 -12.50 -17.72 1.99
N VAL A 345 -13.02 -18.82 1.44
CA VAL A 345 -12.48 -19.45 0.23
C VAL A 345 -12.96 -18.69 -1.01
N PHE A 346 -12.03 -18.08 -1.73
CA PHE A 346 -12.29 -17.34 -2.97
C PHE A 346 -11.99 -18.12 -4.24
N ASP A 347 -11.08 -19.13 -4.16
CA ASP A 347 -10.83 -20.05 -5.27
C ASP A 347 -11.15 -21.49 -4.86
N PRO A 348 -12.43 -21.91 -4.88
CA PRO A 348 -12.81 -23.27 -4.51
C PRO A 348 -12.35 -24.33 -5.52
N SER A 349 -11.78 -23.92 -6.67
CA SER A 349 -11.22 -24.85 -7.65
C SER A 349 -9.77 -25.26 -7.37
N ASP A 350 -9.10 -24.57 -6.42
CA ASP A 350 -7.72 -24.89 -6.05
C ASP A 350 -7.64 -26.22 -5.28
N PRO A 351 -6.86 -27.19 -5.74
CA PRO A 351 -6.79 -28.49 -5.09
C PRO A 351 -6.16 -28.46 -3.70
N ILE A 352 -5.28 -27.48 -3.42
CA ILE A 352 -4.63 -27.34 -2.11
C ILE A 352 -5.63 -26.86 -1.07
N ILE A 353 -6.41 -25.81 -1.40
CA ILE A 353 -7.42 -25.31 -0.47
C ILE A 353 -8.51 -26.37 -0.22
N GLN A 354 -8.92 -27.13 -1.24
CA GLN A 354 -9.86 -28.24 -1.06
C GLN A 354 -9.36 -29.29 -0.07
N ALA A 355 -8.05 -29.57 -0.07
CA ALA A 355 -7.45 -30.45 0.92
C ALA A 355 -7.48 -29.86 2.33
N TYR A 356 -7.19 -28.56 2.45
CA TYR A 356 -7.25 -27.87 3.75
C TYR A 356 -8.69 -27.73 4.28
N GLU A 357 -9.69 -27.50 3.43
CA GLU A 357 -11.10 -27.49 3.84
C GLU A 357 -11.54 -28.86 4.42
N LYS A 358 -11.06 -29.97 3.84
CA LYS A 358 -11.33 -31.31 4.38
C LYS A 358 -10.59 -31.58 5.69
N LEU A 359 -9.37 -31.04 5.82
CA LEU A 359 -8.56 -31.22 7.03
C LEU A 359 -9.08 -30.34 8.19
N PHE A 360 -9.57 -29.15 7.89
CA PHE A 360 -10.07 -28.16 8.86
C PHE A 360 -11.50 -27.71 8.53
N PRO A 361 -12.52 -28.57 8.66
CA PRO A 361 -13.86 -28.31 8.12
C PRO A 361 -14.64 -27.16 8.78
N LYS A 362 -14.12 -26.57 9.86
CA LYS A 362 -14.74 -25.41 10.56
C LYS A 362 -13.94 -24.12 10.43
N LEU A 363 -12.81 -24.16 9.73
CA LEU A 363 -11.91 -23.03 9.64
C LEU A 363 -12.30 -22.05 8.53
N PHE A 364 -12.83 -22.58 7.44
CA PHE A 364 -13.14 -21.84 6.24
C PHE A 364 -14.64 -21.67 6.03
N LEU A 365 -15.04 -20.53 5.50
CA LEU A 365 -16.36 -20.23 4.98
C LEU A 365 -16.29 -20.00 3.47
N PRO A 366 -17.36 -20.27 2.72
CA PRO A 366 -17.39 -19.90 1.31
C PRO A 366 -17.42 -18.36 1.13
N ALA A 367 -16.86 -17.84 0.05
CA ALA A 367 -16.82 -16.42 -0.26
C ALA A 367 -18.22 -15.76 -0.29
N SER A 368 -19.28 -16.53 -0.56
CA SER A 368 -20.65 -16.05 -0.54
C SER A 368 -21.17 -15.65 0.85
N GLU A 369 -20.53 -16.14 1.91
CA GLU A 369 -20.88 -15.79 3.31
C GLU A 369 -20.12 -14.55 3.81
N MET A 370 -19.20 -14.00 3.02
CA MET A 370 -18.56 -12.73 3.35
C MET A 370 -19.62 -11.61 3.34
N PRO A 371 -19.69 -10.76 4.38
CA PRO A 371 -20.57 -9.59 4.40
C PRO A 371 -20.42 -8.75 3.11
N ALA A 372 -21.55 -8.27 2.57
CA ALA A 372 -21.58 -7.63 1.28
C ALA A 372 -20.76 -6.33 1.24
N ASP A 373 -20.69 -5.60 2.35
CA ASP A 373 -19.84 -4.43 2.51
C ASP A 373 -18.36 -4.78 2.42
N LEU A 374 -17.88 -5.79 3.15
CA LEU A 374 -16.49 -6.25 3.07
C LEU A 374 -16.17 -6.84 1.68
N ARG A 375 -17.13 -7.57 1.08
CA ARG A 375 -16.93 -8.13 -0.25
C ARG A 375 -16.71 -7.05 -1.34
N ARG A 376 -17.33 -5.88 -1.20
CA ARG A 376 -17.10 -4.74 -2.11
C ARG A 376 -15.68 -4.18 -2.03
N HIS A 377 -14.99 -4.40 -0.90
CA HIS A 377 -13.60 -3.97 -0.68
C HIS A 377 -12.57 -5.07 -1.00
N ALA A 378 -13.02 -6.28 -1.35
CA ALA A 378 -12.10 -7.31 -1.83
C ALA A 378 -11.36 -6.82 -3.08
N ARG A 379 -10.02 -6.90 -3.07
CA ARG A 379 -9.16 -6.41 -4.17
C ARG A 379 -8.25 -7.53 -4.69
N TYR A 380 -7.65 -7.32 -5.84
CA TYR A 380 -6.60 -8.19 -6.35
C TYR A 380 -5.29 -7.83 -5.65
N PRO A 381 -4.57 -8.78 -5.02
CA PRO A 381 -3.39 -8.46 -4.22
C PRO A 381 -2.18 -8.10 -5.09
N GLU A 382 -1.45 -7.05 -4.70
CA GLU A 382 -0.30 -6.53 -5.44
C GLU A 382 0.84 -7.54 -5.56
N ALA A 383 1.15 -8.28 -4.49
CA ALA A 383 2.23 -9.26 -4.48
C ALA A 383 2.01 -10.39 -5.49
N LEU A 384 0.79 -10.93 -5.57
CA LEU A 384 0.45 -11.93 -6.59
C LEU A 384 0.50 -11.34 -8.00
N PHE A 385 -0.04 -10.14 -8.19
CA PHE A 385 -0.07 -9.47 -9.48
C PHE A 385 1.34 -9.21 -10.00
N GLN A 386 2.25 -8.78 -9.13
CA GLN A 386 3.66 -8.58 -9.48
C GLN A 386 4.35 -9.90 -9.86
N THR A 387 4.12 -10.98 -9.11
CA THR A 387 4.62 -12.31 -9.44
C THR A 387 4.12 -12.79 -10.82
N GLN A 388 2.84 -12.54 -11.11
CA GLN A 388 2.23 -12.88 -12.40
C GLN A 388 2.77 -12.01 -13.53
N ALA A 389 3.03 -10.72 -13.27
CA ALA A 389 3.68 -9.83 -14.23
C ALA A 389 5.09 -10.31 -14.57
N GLU A 390 5.87 -10.71 -13.56
CA GLU A 390 7.19 -11.30 -13.76
C GLU A 390 7.14 -12.59 -14.62
N ALA A 391 6.14 -13.44 -14.38
CA ALA A 391 5.92 -14.62 -15.22
C ALA A 391 5.55 -14.22 -16.66
N TYR A 392 4.63 -13.27 -16.82
CA TYR A 392 4.11 -12.88 -18.13
C TYR A 392 5.18 -12.28 -19.05
N ARG A 393 6.19 -11.60 -18.50
CA ARG A 393 7.35 -11.07 -19.26
C ARG A 393 7.97 -12.07 -20.22
N ILE A 394 7.95 -13.35 -19.89
CA ILE A 394 8.55 -14.44 -20.67
C ILE A 394 7.46 -15.37 -21.22
N PHE A 395 6.49 -15.73 -20.40
CA PHE A 395 5.50 -16.75 -20.71
C PHE A 395 4.32 -16.26 -21.57
N HIS A 396 4.30 -14.97 -21.98
CA HIS A 396 3.41 -14.52 -23.06
C HIS A 396 3.82 -15.09 -24.43
N MET A 397 5.11 -15.46 -24.60
CA MET A 397 5.58 -16.16 -25.79
C MET A 397 5.07 -17.62 -25.76
N ARG A 398 3.94 -17.87 -26.45
CA ARG A 398 3.30 -19.20 -26.46
C ARG A 398 3.93 -20.17 -27.47
N ASP A 399 4.54 -19.66 -28.54
CA ASP A 399 5.25 -20.47 -29.52
C ASP A 399 6.59 -20.96 -28.96
N PRO A 400 6.86 -22.29 -28.94
CA PRO A 400 8.10 -22.84 -28.38
C PRO A 400 9.37 -22.35 -29.07
N GLN A 401 9.33 -22.02 -30.37
CA GLN A 401 10.47 -21.50 -31.11
C GLN A 401 10.78 -20.07 -30.65
N VAL A 402 9.77 -19.21 -30.58
CA VAL A 402 9.87 -17.83 -30.10
C VAL A 402 10.36 -17.80 -28.66
N PHE A 403 9.80 -18.70 -27.83
CA PHE A 403 10.19 -18.84 -26.42
C PHE A 403 11.65 -19.30 -26.27
N TYR A 404 12.08 -20.30 -27.05
CA TYR A 404 13.44 -20.80 -27.01
C TYR A 404 14.46 -19.74 -27.42
N ASN A 405 14.18 -19.01 -28.51
CA ASN A 405 15.04 -17.95 -29.03
C ASN A 405 14.98 -16.67 -28.18
N LYS A 406 14.01 -16.56 -27.26
CA LYS A 406 13.77 -15.34 -26.47
C LYS A 406 13.59 -14.09 -27.33
N GLU A 407 12.79 -14.22 -28.40
CA GLU A 407 12.68 -13.18 -29.45
C GLU A 407 11.90 -11.96 -29.00
N ASP A 408 10.97 -12.10 -28.05
CA ASP A 408 10.06 -11.02 -27.62
C ASP A 408 9.98 -10.94 -26.10
N ILE A 409 11.12 -10.78 -25.41
CA ILE A 409 11.12 -10.62 -23.95
C ILE A 409 10.60 -9.22 -23.60
N TRP A 410 9.64 -9.18 -22.66
CA TRP A 410 9.14 -7.95 -22.08
C TRP A 410 9.82 -7.66 -20.74
N GLU A 411 9.77 -6.41 -20.34
CA GLU A 411 10.17 -5.94 -19.01
C GLU A 411 9.03 -5.12 -18.41
N ILE A 412 8.91 -5.14 -17.08
CA ILE A 412 8.06 -4.18 -16.39
C ILE A 412 8.63 -2.80 -16.70
N ALA A 413 7.78 -1.85 -17.08
CA ALA A 413 8.20 -0.50 -17.35
C ALA A 413 8.96 0.08 -16.15
N ARG A 414 9.92 0.97 -16.42
CA ARG A 414 10.71 1.60 -15.37
C ARG A 414 10.33 3.05 -15.22
N ASP A 415 10.63 3.60 -14.05
CA ASP A 415 10.47 5.00 -13.71
C ASP A 415 11.68 5.48 -12.90
N LEU A 416 11.96 6.78 -12.91
CA LEU A 416 12.95 7.38 -12.04
C LEU A 416 12.31 7.65 -10.68
N PHE A 417 12.59 6.70 -9.78
CA PHE A 417 12.05 6.75 -8.45
C PHE A 417 12.91 7.62 -7.54
N SER A 418 12.38 8.80 -7.14
CA SER A 418 12.96 9.60 -6.05
C SER A 418 14.43 10.05 -6.26
N GLN A 419 15.08 10.41 -5.18
CA GLN A 419 16.43 10.96 -5.13
C GLN A 419 17.56 9.98 -5.54
N SER A 420 17.26 8.68 -5.75
CA SER A 420 18.28 7.70 -6.11
C SER A 420 18.85 7.91 -7.53
N GLY A 421 18.05 8.53 -8.40
CA GLY A 421 18.43 8.75 -9.80
C GLY A 421 18.63 7.45 -10.61
N GLN A 422 18.29 6.30 -10.04
CA GLN A 422 18.37 5.00 -10.71
C GLN A 422 16.98 4.57 -11.17
N PRO A 423 16.82 4.12 -12.43
CA PRO A 423 15.55 3.59 -12.91
C PRO A 423 15.18 2.30 -12.18
N GLU A 424 13.99 2.28 -11.57
CA GLU A 424 13.43 1.12 -10.91
C GLU A 424 12.16 0.65 -11.63
N PRO A 425 11.78 -0.66 -11.55
CA PRO A 425 10.51 -1.11 -12.08
C PRO A 425 9.35 -0.39 -11.39
N VAL A 426 8.35 0.05 -12.19
CA VAL A 426 7.14 0.65 -11.63
C VAL A 426 6.37 -0.37 -10.79
N THR A 427 5.78 0.09 -9.70
CA THR A 427 4.92 -0.74 -8.85
C THR A 427 3.50 -0.80 -9.42
N PRO A 428 2.77 -1.92 -9.22
CA PRO A 428 1.36 -2.00 -9.55
C PRO A 428 0.57 -0.84 -8.93
N THR A 429 -0.42 -0.33 -9.64
CA THR A 429 -1.17 0.84 -9.18
C THR A 429 -2.67 0.58 -9.29
N TYR A 430 -3.38 0.80 -8.17
CA TYR A 430 -4.85 0.77 -8.17
C TYR A 430 -5.41 2.04 -8.81
N VAL A 431 -6.36 1.84 -9.71
CA VAL A 431 -7.05 2.92 -10.43
C VAL A 431 -8.54 2.59 -10.59
N VAL A 432 -9.37 3.61 -10.68
CA VAL A 432 -10.76 3.47 -11.12
C VAL A 432 -10.83 3.91 -12.58
N ALA A 433 -10.98 2.96 -13.48
CA ALA A 433 -10.96 3.22 -14.92
C ALA A 433 -11.95 2.34 -15.69
N THR A 434 -12.33 2.80 -16.87
CA THR A 434 -13.10 1.99 -17.83
C THR A 434 -12.12 1.27 -18.74
N LEU A 435 -12.16 -0.05 -18.73
CA LEU A 435 -11.34 -0.86 -19.63
C LEU A 435 -11.72 -0.65 -21.09
N PRO A 436 -10.75 -0.69 -22.03
CA PRO A 436 -11.04 -0.60 -23.46
C PRO A 436 -12.07 -1.64 -23.89
N GLY A 437 -13.16 -1.16 -24.51
CA GLY A 437 -14.30 -2.00 -24.95
C GLY A 437 -15.35 -2.32 -23.88
N GLU A 438 -15.15 -1.90 -22.62
CA GLU A 438 -16.15 -2.00 -21.55
C GLU A 438 -16.95 -0.68 -21.43
N LYS A 439 -18.08 -0.72 -20.71
CA LYS A 439 -18.96 0.46 -20.54
C LYS A 439 -18.94 1.05 -19.13
N GLN A 440 -18.46 0.29 -18.16
CA GLN A 440 -18.49 0.67 -16.76
C GLN A 440 -17.07 0.81 -16.24
N ALA A 441 -16.86 1.82 -15.42
CA ALA A 441 -15.62 1.96 -14.68
C ALA A 441 -15.55 0.93 -13.54
N GLU A 442 -14.38 0.38 -13.33
CA GLU A 442 -14.07 -0.63 -12.33
C GLU A 442 -12.83 -0.23 -11.54
N TYR A 443 -12.70 -0.79 -10.36
CA TYR A 443 -11.45 -0.75 -9.60
C TYR A 443 -10.50 -1.81 -10.14
N LEU A 444 -9.35 -1.36 -10.60
CA LEU A 444 -8.38 -2.16 -11.33
C LEU A 444 -7.00 -2.01 -10.69
N LEU A 445 -6.21 -3.06 -10.75
CA LEU A 445 -4.78 -3.00 -10.52
C LEU A 445 -4.07 -3.08 -11.87
N ILE A 446 -3.20 -2.12 -12.19
CA ILE A 446 -2.58 -2.01 -13.52
C ILE A 446 -1.05 -1.98 -13.46
N LEU A 447 -0.41 -2.47 -14.53
CA LEU A 447 1.05 -2.45 -14.69
C LEU A 447 1.42 -2.38 -16.17
N PRO A 448 2.24 -1.39 -16.59
CA PRO A 448 2.73 -1.27 -17.97
C PRO A 448 3.98 -2.12 -18.23
N PHE A 449 4.15 -2.54 -19.49
CA PHE A 449 5.32 -3.27 -19.97
C PHE A 449 6.02 -2.56 -21.13
N THR A 450 7.34 -2.76 -21.19
CA THR A 450 8.21 -2.31 -22.28
C THR A 450 8.94 -3.50 -22.91
N PRO A 451 9.38 -3.42 -24.17
CA PRO A 451 10.29 -4.41 -24.72
C PRO A 451 11.64 -4.36 -23.99
N ARG A 452 12.31 -5.48 -23.88
CA ARG A 452 13.63 -5.57 -23.26
C ARG A 452 14.62 -4.58 -23.89
N GLY A 453 15.22 -3.74 -23.04
CA GLY A 453 16.21 -2.73 -23.45
C GLY A 453 15.63 -1.56 -24.22
N LYS A 454 14.32 -1.31 -24.12
CA LYS A 454 13.64 -0.12 -24.69
C LYS A 454 12.64 0.42 -23.68
N ASP A 455 12.34 1.73 -23.79
CA ASP A 455 11.47 2.42 -22.85
C ASP A 455 10.07 2.75 -23.41
N ASN A 456 9.78 2.39 -24.67
CA ASN A 456 8.44 2.55 -25.23
C ASN A 456 7.48 1.48 -24.72
N LEU A 457 6.21 1.84 -24.50
CA LEU A 457 5.18 0.87 -24.11
C LEU A 457 4.92 -0.16 -25.20
N ILE A 458 4.75 -1.42 -24.81
CA ILE A 458 4.36 -2.52 -25.68
C ILE A 458 3.03 -3.17 -25.24
N GLY A 459 2.66 -3.00 -24.00
CA GLY A 459 1.43 -3.53 -23.44
C GLY A 459 1.25 -3.14 -21.99
N TRP A 460 0.13 -3.55 -21.43
CA TRP A 460 -0.15 -3.40 -20.00
C TRP A 460 -1.07 -4.53 -19.51
N MET A 461 -0.94 -4.83 -18.25
CA MET A 461 -1.73 -5.83 -17.55
C MET A 461 -2.71 -5.14 -16.62
N ALA A 462 -3.94 -5.65 -16.54
CA ALA A 462 -4.94 -5.22 -15.59
C ALA A 462 -5.51 -6.41 -14.84
N ALA A 463 -5.66 -6.29 -13.53
CA ALA A 463 -6.43 -7.20 -12.70
C ALA A 463 -7.73 -6.53 -12.26
N ARG A 464 -8.85 -7.22 -12.44
CA ARG A 464 -10.18 -6.72 -12.09
C ARG A 464 -10.49 -7.01 -10.62
N CYS A 465 -11.00 -6.00 -9.90
CA CYS A 465 -11.24 -6.07 -8.48
C CYS A 465 -12.74 -6.06 -8.09
N ASP A 466 -13.66 -5.86 -9.04
CA ASP A 466 -15.06 -5.63 -8.70
C ASP A 466 -15.98 -6.79 -9.10
N GLY A 467 -16.97 -7.09 -8.22
CA GLY A 467 -18.07 -8.00 -8.46
C GLY A 467 -17.64 -9.40 -8.93
N ASP A 468 -18.32 -9.91 -9.97
CA ASP A 468 -18.03 -11.21 -10.57
C ASP A 468 -16.79 -11.21 -11.47
N GLN A 469 -16.18 -10.04 -11.64
CA GLN A 469 -14.95 -9.90 -12.41
C GLN A 469 -13.70 -9.99 -11.53
N LEU A 470 -13.84 -9.97 -10.21
CA LEU A 470 -12.73 -10.09 -9.26
C LEU A 470 -11.87 -11.33 -9.59
N GLY A 471 -10.59 -11.12 -9.70
CA GLY A 471 -9.62 -12.19 -9.97
C GLY A 471 -9.31 -12.41 -11.45
N LYS A 472 -9.97 -11.72 -12.37
CA LYS A 472 -9.68 -11.82 -13.81
C LYS A 472 -8.53 -10.90 -14.20
N LEU A 473 -7.60 -11.46 -14.99
CA LEU A 473 -6.49 -10.72 -15.59
C LEU A 473 -6.80 -10.41 -17.06
N ILE A 474 -6.42 -9.23 -17.51
CA ILE A 474 -6.50 -8.82 -18.91
C ILE A 474 -5.14 -8.28 -19.33
N PHE A 475 -4.67 -8.71 -20.50
CA PHE A 475 -3.43 -8.27 -21.10
C PHE A 475 -3.76 -7.50 -22.37
N TYR A 476 -3.39 -6.22 -22.40
CA TYR A 476 -3.55 -5.38 -23.57
C TYR A 476 -2.22 -5.26 -24.31
N GLN A 477 -2.23 -5.66 -25.58
CA GLN A 477 -1.08 -5.56 -26.46
C GLN A 477 -1.20 -4.35 -27.36
N LEU A 478 -0.15 -3.54 -27.42
CA LEU A 478 -0.06 -2.36 -28.30
C LEU A 478 0.53 -2.75 -29.65
N PRO A 479 0.13 -2.07 -30.75
CA PRO A 479 0.71 -2.30 -32.06
C PRO A 479 2.20 -1.96 -32.07
N LYS A 480 3.05 -2.89 -32.51
CA LYS A 480 4.51 -2.68 -32.58
C LYS A 480 4.94 -1.56 -33.54
N GLN A 481 4.07 -1.18 -34.48
CA GLN A 481 4.31 -0.14 -35.47
C GLN A 481 4.00 1.28 -34.96
N GLN A 482 3.28 1.41 -33.86
CA GLN A 482 2.93 2.70 -33.27
C GLN A 482 3.80 2.94 -32.04
N LEU A 483 4.56 4.02 -32.03
CA LEU A 483 5.35 4.41 -30.87
C LEU A 483 4.42 4.96 -29.78
N MET A 484 4.41 4.28 -28.62
CA MET A 484 3.77 4.78 -27.40
C MET A 484 4.86 5.03 -26.36
N TYR A 485 4.88 6.24 -25.83
CA TYR A 485 5.86 6.59 -24.80
C TYR A 485 5.66 5.73 -23.55
N GLY A 486 6.74 5.23 -22.95
CA GLY A 486 6.71 4.64 -21.63
C GLY A 486 7.07 5.66 -20.54
N PRO A 487 6.92 5.30 -19.26
CA PRO A 487 7.17 6.22 -18.15
C PRO A 487 8.55 6.89 -18.21
N MET A 488 9.64 6.15 -18.46
CA MET A 488 10.99 6.71 -18.61
C MET A 488 11.13 7.74 -19.72
N GLN A 489 10.40 7.56 -20.82
CA GLN A 489 10.43 8.54 -21.92
C GLN A 489 9.66 9.80 -21.56
N ILE A 490 8.55 9.67 -20.81
CA ILE A 490 7.82 10.82 -20.27
C ILE A 490 8.69 11.56 -19.25
N GLU A 491 9.36 10.84 -18.36
CA GLU A 491 10.31 11.40 -17.40
C GLU A 491 11.39 12.23 -18.09
N SER A 492 12.01 11.65 -19.12
CA SER A 492 13.04 12.37 -19.91
C SER A 492 12.51 13.65 -20.56
N ARG A 493 11.24 13.64 -21.00
CA ARG A 493 10.60 14.84 -21.57
C ARG A 493 10.32 15.91 -20.53
N ILE A 494 9.94 15.50 -19.31
CA ILE A 494 9.73 16.39 -18.18
C ILE A 494 11.03 17.07 -17.79
N ASP A 495 12.14 16.31 -17.71
CA ASP A 495 13.46 16.82 -17.37
C ASP A 495 14.03 17.78 -18.44
N GLN A 496 13.66 17.56 -19.71
CA GLN A 496 14.09 18.40 -20.82
C GLN A 496 13.26 19.69 -20.99
N ASP A 497 12.08 19.79 -20.33
CA ASP A 497 11.28 21.01 -20.38
C ASP A 497 11.96 22.14 -19.60
N GLN A 498 12.18 23.29 -20.26
CA GLN A 498 12.92 24.40 -19.66
C GLN A 498 12.24 25.00 -18.43
N ASN A 499 10.92 25.08 -18.41
CA ASN A 499 10.17 25.64 -17.29
C ASN A 499 10.20 24.71 -16.08
N ILE A 500 9.98 23.41 -16.34
CA ILE A 500 10.00 22.40 -15.28
C ILE A 500 11.41 22.27 -14.71
N SER A 501 12.42 22.09 -15.54
CA SER A 501 13.82 21.95 -15.13
C SER A 501 14.31 23.16 -14.31
N LYS A 502 13.92 24.38 -14.71
CA LYS A 502 14.20 25.60 -13.96
C LYS A 502 13.57 25.59 -12.58
N ASP A 503 12.28 25.26 -12.49
CA ASP A 503 11.56 25.22 -11.22
C ASP A 503 12.12 24.14 -10.29
N LEU A 504 12.37 22.93 -10.80
CA LEU A 504 12.97 21.84 -10.03
C LEU A 504 14.34 22.21 -9.46
N THR A 505 15.17 22.88 -10.28
CA THR A 505 16.50 23.36 -9.85
C THR A 505 16.38 24.44 -8.77
N LEU A 506 15.44 25.39 -8.95
CA LEU A 506 15.22 26.48 -8.00
C LEU A 506 14.72 25.96 -6.65
N TRP A 507 13.80 25.00 -6.67
CA TRP A 507 13.20 24.45 -5.44
C TRP A 507 14.07 23.43 -4.72
N ASN A 508 15.06 22.86 -5.39
CA ASN A 508 16.00 21.91 -4.79
C ASN A 508 17.28 22.60 -4.27
N GLN A 509 17.14 23.83 -3.76
CA GLN A 509 18.22 24.61 -3.15
C GLN A 509 18.19 24.52 -1.63
N GLN A 510 19.15 25.21 -0.98
CA GLN A 510 19.25 25.25 0.49
C GLN A 510 17.91 25.61 1.14
N GLY A 511 17.40 24.71 2.00
CA GLY A 511 16.18 24.91 2.77
C GLY A 511 14.95 24.17 2.24
N SER A 512 14.97 23.65 1.02
CA SER A 512 13.89 22.82 0.48
C SER A 512 14.39 21.70 -0.43
N HIS A 513 13.58 20.65 -0.53
CA HIS A 513 13.80 19.51 -1.42
C HIS A 513 12.57 19.27 -2.27
N VAL A 514 12.80 18.92 -3.53
CA VAL A 514 11.75 18.47 -4.44
C VAL A 514 11.60 16.95 -4.26
N LEU A 515 10.36 16.51 -4.09
CA LEU A 515 9.98 15.11 -4.17
C LEU A 515 9.13 14.93 -5.43
N ARG A 516 9.49 13.96 -6.24
CA ARG A 516 8.74 13.58 -7.44
C ARG A 516 7.94 12.33 -7.14
N GLY A 517 6.66 12.34 -7.50
CA GLY A 517 5.81 11.17 -7.43
C GLY A 517 6.09 10.23 -8.60
N ASN A 518 5.68 8.98 -8.48
CA ASN A 518 5.76 8.03 -9.59
C ASN A 518 4.90 8.48 -10.76
N ILE A 519 5.36 8.24 -11.99
CA ILE A 519 4.54 8.44 -13.18
C ILE A 519 3.46 7.36 -13.23
N ILE A 520 2.20 7.78 -13.18
CA ILE A 520 1.06 6.90 -13.33
C ILE A 520 0.60 6.91 -14.78
N ALA A 521 0.65 5.76 -15.46
CA ALA A 521 0.15 5.60 -16.81
C ALA A 521 -1.32 5.15 -16.76
N LEU A 522 -2.24 6.05 -17.09
CA LEU A 522 -3.68 5.85 -17.00
C LEU A 522 -4.26 5.52 -18.38
N PRO A 523 -4.98 4.40 -18.56
CA PRO A 523 -5.64 4.10 -19.80
C PRO A 523 -6.87 5.02 -19.97
N VAL A 524 -6.87 5.82 -21.02
CA VAL A 524 -8.00 6.69 -21.41
C VAL A 524 -8.46 6.35 -22.81
N THR A 525 -9.62 6.85 -23.21
CA THR A 525 -10.23 6.56 -24.52
C THR A 525 -9.27 6.79 -25.71
N GLY A 526 -8.44 7.82 -25.63
CA GLY A 526 -7.49 8.18 -26.70
C GLY A 526 -6.11 7.54 -26.61
N GLY A 527 -5.82 6.74 -25.57
CA GLY A 527 -4.50 6.14 -25.35
C GLY A 527 -4.08 6.09 -23.88
N PHE A 528 -2.94 6.70 -23.56
CA PHE A 528 -2.46 6.78 -22.18
C PHE A 528 -2.29 8.25 -21.77
N LEU A 529 -2.89 8.57 -20.63
CA LEU A 529 -2.63 9.80 -19.90
C LEU A 529 -1.59 9.52 -18.81
N TYR A 530 -0.47 10.22 -18.85
CA TYR A 530 0.56 10.15 -17.83
C TYR A 530 0.40 11.30 -16.85
N LEU A 531 0.52 10.98 -15.57
CA LEU A 531 0.46 11.95 -14.49
C LEU A 531 1.67 11.81 -13.61
N GLU A 532 2.32 12.93 -13.33
CA GLU A 532 3.33 13.05 -12.28
C GLU A 532 2.98 14.21 -11.36
N SER A 533 3.09 13.97 -10.07
CA SER A 533 2.89 14.97 -9.02
C SER A 533 4.22 15.42 -8.44
N ILE A 534 4.43 16.73 -8.35
CA ILE A 534 5.66 17.33 -7.83
C ILE A 534 5.36 18.00 -6.49
N TYR A 535 6.10 17.59 -5.46
CA TYR A 535 5.97 18.10 -4.11
C TYR A 535 7.21 18.89 -3.72
N ILE A 536 7.01 19.84 -2.81
CA ILE A 536 8.10 20.54 -2.13
C ILE A 536 8.03 20.23 -0.64
N GLN A 537 9.18 19.92 -0.09
CA GLN A 537 9.35 19.67 1.33
C GLN A 537 10.44 20.59 1.88
N ALA A 538 10.17 21.29 2.99
CA ALA A 538 11.20 22.02 3.71
C ALA A 538 12.19 21.05 4.36
N SER A 539 13.48 21.41 4.41
CA SER A 539 14.54 20.55 4.95
C SER A 539 14.34 20.21 6.43
N GLU A 540 13.81 21.15 7.20
CA GLU A 540 13.55 20.99 8.65
C GLU A 540 12.18 20.39 8.94
N ALA A 541 11.17 20.66 8.11
CA ALA A 541 9.80 20.16 8.28
C ALA A 541 9.50 19.10 7.23
N ARG A 542 9.45 17.83 7.63
CA ARG A 542 9.14 16.70 6.74
C ARG A 542 7.66 16.64 6.39
N MET A 543 7.13 17.72 5.82
CA MET A 543 5.74 17.83 5.39
C MET A 543 5.68 18.18 3.89
N PRO A 544 5.69 17.19 2.99
CA PRO A 544 5.54 17.42 1.57
C PRO A 544 4.20 18.12 1.25
N GLN A 545 4.26 19.13 0.39
CA GLN A 545 3.11 19.84 -0.16
C GLN A 545 3.10 19.67 -1.67
N LEU A 546 1.96 19.28 -2.25
CA LEU A 546 1.82 19.20 -3.69
C LEU A 546 1.90 20.61 -4.28
N LYS A 547 2.83 20.81 -5.20
CA LYS A 547 3.13 22.12 -5.78
C LYS A 547 2.76 22.22 -7.24
N LYS A 548 2.96 21.14 -7.98
CA LYS A 548 2.67 21.08 -9.42
C LYS A 548 2.18 19.69 -9.83
N VAL A 549 1.42 19.69 -10.89
CA VAL A 549 0.96 18.50 -11.60
C VAL A 549 1.44 18.56 -13.03
N VAL A 550 2.06 17.50 -13.49
CA VAL A 550 2.43 17.28 -14.89
C VAL A 550 1.45 16.31 -15.51
N LEU A 551 0.84 16.67 -16.62
CA LEU A 551 0.08 15.76 -17.46
C LEU A 551 0.78 15.62 -18.79
N ALA A 552 0.95 14.37 -19.27
CA ALA A 552 1.47 14.12 -20.60
C ALA A 552 0.55 13.18 -21.38
N MET A 553 0.27 13.51 -22.64
CA MET A 553 -0.49 12.68 -23.55
C MET A 553 -0.06 12.90 -24.99
N GLY A 554 0.41 11.86 -25.66
CA GLY A 554 1.06 12.00 -26.95
C GLY A 554 2.22 13.00 -26.89
N ASP A 555 2.22 13.99 -27.78
CA ASP A 555 3.27 15.02 -27.81
C ASP A 555 3.00 16.21 -26.87
N ARG A 556 1.87 16.23 -26.20
CA ARG A 556 1.50 17.31 -25.28
C ARG A 556 2.07 17.05 -23.89
N LEU A 557 2.72 18.07 -23.33
CA LEU A 557 3.20 18.12 -21.94
C LEU A 557 2.62 19.38 -21.28
N ILE A 558 1.92 19.21 -20.18
CA ILE A 558 1.21 20.29 -19.48
C ILE A 558 1.67 20.31 -18.04
N TYR A 559 2.02 21.49 -17.55
CA TYR A 559 2.57 21.74 -16.23
C TYR A 559 1.78 22.86 -15.55
N ARG A 560 1.03 22.54 -14.47
CA ARG A 560 0.14 23.48 -13.76
C ARG A 560 0.18 23.29 -12.26
N ASP A 561 -0.39 24.25 -11.52
CA ASP A 561 -0.48 24.20 -10.06
C ASP A 561 -1.49 23.17 -9.57
N THR A 562 -2.55 22.92 -10.32
CA THR A 562 -3.60 21.96 -9.97
C THR A 562 -3.91 21.01 -11.12
N PHE A 563 -4.44 19.84 -10.78
CA PHE A 563 -4.90 18.85 -11.74
C PHE A 563 -6.02 19.41 -12.65
N ASP A 564 -6.96 20.16 -12.07
CA ASP A 564 -8.08 20.73 -12.82
C ASP A 564 -7.60 21.74 -13.88
N GLN A 565 -6.61 22.57 -13.56
CA GLN A 565 -5.99 23.48 -14.52
C GLN A 565 -5.27 22.71 -15.64
N ALA A 566 -4.50 21.68 -15.27
CA ALA A 566 -3.78 20.85 -16.23
C ALA A 566 -4.76 20.10 -17.15
N LEU A 567 -5.85 19.59 -16.61
CA LEU A 567 -6.90 18.90 -17.36
C LEU A 567 -7.65 19.86 -18.32
N ALA A 568 -8.00 21.06 -17.86
CA ALA A 568 -8.62 22.08 -18.71
C ALA A 568 -7.74 22.44 -19.91
N ASP A 569 -6.45 22.61 -19.68
CA ASP A 569 -5.51 22.87 -20.79
C ASP A 569 -5.37 21.66 -21.72
N LEU A 570 -5.43 20.45 -21.19
CA LEU A 570 -5.35 19.22 -21.98
C LEU A 570 -6.58 19.04 -22.86
N THR A 571 -7.77 19.27 -22.32
CA THR A 571 -9.05 19.05 -23.02
C THR A 571 -9.52 20.24 -23.83
N GLY A 572 -8.96 21.44 -23.60
CA GLY A 572 -9.44 22.69 -24.18
C GLY A 572 -10.82 23.11 -23.67
N ALA A 573 -11.33 22.45 -22.66
CA ALA A 573 -12.61 22.79 -22.04
C ALA A 573 -12.44 23.89 -20.98
N PRO A 574 -13.40 24.84 -20.85
CA PRO A 574 -13.35 25.78 -19.74
C PRO A 574 -13.42 25.02 -18.42
N LEU A 575 -12.64 25.49 -17.42
CA LEU A 575 -12.71 24.97 -16.05
C LEU A 575 -14.18 24.89 -15.61
N PRO A 576 -14.66 23.77 -15.07
CA PRO A 576 -15.92 23.79 -14.34
C PRO A 576 -15.77 24.86 -13.26
N ALA A 577 -16.72 25.81 -13.22
CA ALA A 577 -16.70 26.88 -12.24
C ALA A 577 -16.45 26.27 -10.86
N ALA A 578 -15.39 26.69 -10.19
CA ALA A 578 -15.06 26.23 -8.87
C ALA A 578 -16.33 26.40 -8.02
N THR A 579 -16.93 25.29 -7.64
CA THR A 579 -17.97 25.32 -6.61
C THR A 579 -17.26 25.94 -5.41
N PRO A 580 -17.70 27.12 -4.91
CA PRO A 580 -17.03 27.73 -3.78
C PRO A 580 -17.00 26.67 -2.70
N SER A 581 -15.80 26.26 -2.31
CA SER A 581 -15.60 25.51 -1.08
C SER A 581 -16.31 26.30 -0.01
N ALA A 582 -17.30 25.70 0.65
CA ALA A 582 -17.90 26.32 1.81
C ALA A 582 -16.70 26.75 2.68
N PRO A 583 -16.66 28.01 3.15
CA PRO A 583 -15.57 28.43 4.01
C PRO A 583 -15.51 27.41 5.15
N SER A 584 -14.36 26.79 5.34
CA SER A 584 -14.08 26.01 6.55
C SER A 584 -14.62 26.83 7.71
N PRO A 585 -15.47 26.27 8.59
CA PRO A 585 -15.89 27.01 9.76
C PRO A 585 -14.60 27.45 10.46
N ALA A 586 -14.39 28.75 10.48
CA ALA A 586 -13.30 29.34 11.23
C ALA A 586 -13.35 28.68 12.61
N MET A 587 -12.28 28.06 13.04
CA MET A 587 -12.09 27.65 14.42
C MET A 587 -12.58 28.83 15.27
N PRO A 588 -13.41 28.65 16.30
CA PRO A 588 -13.75 29.71 17.19
C PRO A 588 -12.42 30.26 17.72
N ALA A 589 -12.10 31.44 17.30
CA ALA A 589 -10.96 32.15 17.80
C ALA A 589 -11.15 32.24 19.31
N SER A 590 -10.48 31.36 20.03
CA SER A 590 -10.14 31.64 21.42
C SER A 590 -9.33 32.92 21.34
N GLN A 591 -10.00 34.04 21.57
CA GLN A 591 -9.36 35.34 21.73
C GLN A 591 -8.49 35.29 22.99
N LYS A 592 -7.36 34.65 22.90
CA LYS A 592 -6.15 35.08 23.59
C LYS A 592 -5.47 35.99 22.59
N ASN A 593 -5.51 37.29 22.88
CA ASN A 593 -4.69 38.30 22.23
C ASN A 593 -3.24 37.79 22.25
N VAL A 594 -2.81 37.14 21.18
CA VAL A 594 -1.38 36.92 20.96
C VAL A 594 -0.85 38.28 20.51
N PRO A 595 0.01 38.95 21.32
CA PRO A 595 0.53 40.25 20.94
C PRO A 595 1.22 40.15 19.60
N SER A 596 1.06 41.15 18.76
CA SER A 596 1.73 41.20 17.45
C SER A 596 3.25 41.07 17.64
N LEU A 597 3.95 40.61 16.61
CA LEU A 597 5.42 40.50 16.65
C LEU A 597 6.06 41.85 17.08
N ALA A 598 5.46 42.98 16.71
CA ALA A 598 5.91 44.29 17.11
C ALA A 598 5.72 44.52 18.64
N GLU A 599 4.62 44.07 19.22
CA GLU A 599 4.36 44.14 20.65
C GLU A 599 5.27 43.19 21.45
N GLN A 600 5.55 42.02 20.93
CA GLN A 600 6.52 41.08 21.54
C GLN A 600 7.95 41.62 21.51
N LEU A 601 8.35 42.27 20.44
CA LEU A 601 9.64 42.95 20.33
C LEU A 601 9.72 44.16 21.29
N HIS A 602 8.63 44.92 21.47
CA HIS A 602 8.57 45.98 22.45
C HIS A 602 8.71 45.49 23.89
N GLN A 603 8.01 44.38 24.23
CA GLN A 603 8.11 43.78 25.56
C GLN A 603 9.52 43.22 25.84
N LEU A 604 10.16 42.59 24.86
CA LEU A 604 11.54 42.09 24.97
C LEU A 604 12.53 43.26 25.16
N ARG A 605 12.32 44.39 24.48
CA ARG A 605 13.14 45.59 24.64
C ARG A 605 13.01 46.17 26.02
N ASP A 606 11.76 46.33 26.53
CA ASP A 606 11.50 46.85 27.88
C ASP A 606 12.08 45.96 28.97
N GLN A 607 12.04 44.62 28.79
CA GLN A 607 12.69 43.66 29.68
C GLN A 607 14.22 43.79 29.66
N ALA A 608 14.82 43.99 28.49
CA ALA A 608 16.25 44.21 28.36
C ALA A 608 16.70 45.51 29.03
N GLU A 609 15.94 46.60 28.88
CA GLU A 609 16.21 47.89 29.56
C GLU A 609 16.10 47.75 31.07
N GLN A 610 15.13 47.01 31.61
CA GLN A 610 15.01 46.73 33.04
C GLN A 610 16.20 45.89 33.57
N LEU A 611 16.65 44.90 32.83
CA LEU A 611 17.83 44.08 33.17
C LEU A 611 19.11 44.92 33.22
N VAL A 612 19.31 45.83 32.27
CA VAL A 612 20.43 46.76 32.26
C VAL A 612 20.38 47.68 33.48
N GLN A 613 19.22 48.23 33.84
CA GLN A 613 19.06 49.07 35.05
C GLN A 613 19.35 48.28 36.36
N GLN A 614 18.98 47.00 36.41
CA GLN A 614 19.27 46.14 37.55
C GLN A 614 20.79 45.84 37.66
N LEU A 615 21.44 45.60 36.52
CA LEU A 615 22.89 45.41 36.47
C LEU A 615 23.64 46.68 36.91
N ASP A 616 23.25 47.88 36.42
CA ASP A 616 23.82 49.16 36.83
C ASP A 616 23.63 49.42 38.35
N LYS A 617 22.55 48.98 38.92
CA LYS A 617 22.26 49.08 40.34
C LYS A 617 23.16 48.14 41.17
N LEU A 618 23.34 46.91 40.73
CA LEU A 618 24.23 45.93 41.35
C LEU A 618 25.71 46.34 41.24
N GLU A 619 26.12 46.93 40.13
CA GLU A 619 27.45 47.45 39.92
C GLU A 619 27.75 48.62 40.87
N LYS A 620 26.79 49.55 41.05
CA LYS A 620 26.90 50.66 42.03
C LYS A 620 26.88 50.19 43.49
N GLU A 621 26.21 49.10 43.80
CA GLU A 621 26.25 48.50 45.16
C GLU A 621 27.55 47.74 45.45
N ASN A 622 28.15 47.12 44.43
CA ASN A 622 29.46 46.43 44.56
C ASN A 622 30.66 47.39 44.62
N VAL A 623 30.55 48.58 44.09
CA VAL A 623 31.59 49.62 44.17
C VAL A 623 31.57 50.34 45.55
N LYS A 624 30.51 50.13 46.36
CA LYS A 624 30.38 50.69 47.71
C LYS A 624 30.78 49.73 48.86
N LYS A 625 31.18 48.53 48.54
CA LYS A 625 31.82 47.59 49.45
C LYS A 625 33.34 47.50 49.15
#